data_503538b5c649468386c1b802df587e0c
#
_entry.id   503538b5c649468386c1b802df587e0c
#
_cell.length_a   1.000
_cell.length_b   1.000
_cell.length_c   1.000
_cell.angle_alpha   90.00
_cell.angle_beta   90.00
_cell.angle_gamma   90.00
#
_symmetry.space_group_name_H-M   'P 1'
#
loop_
_entity.id
_entity.type
_entity.pdbx_description
1 polymer ?
#
loop_
_entity_poly.entity_id
_entity_poly.type
_entity_poly.pdbx_seq_one_letter_code
_entity_poly.pdbx_strand_id
1 'polypeptide(L)'
;MDTKVALSNESTADKFIDHIIVCAKSGTACSEKGAIRGDVYNAFVESEEGKNVESEIGMGSMWISSHPAIDEVTGYDSDEYALSLVTVLKNNSNKSVGYIIIDVKTSFIQDILDNAQISDNSIKGFVLEDGSQVLSGDSDIKFTDTDFYQEALAGENLQGSKEVSYEGADYLFTYSRIEGTNMLVCAMVPQKEIMAG
;
A
#
# COMPACT_ATOMS: atom_id res chain seq x y z
N MET A 1 -17.82 -24.64 3.74
CA MET A 1 -16.58 -24.45 2.94
C MET A 1 -15.47 -24.18 3.92
N ASP A 2 -14.36 -24.89 3.84
CA ASP A 2 -13.24 -24.69 4.77
C ASP A 2 -12.57 -23.32 4.43
N THR A 3 -12.40 -22.47 5.42
CA THR A 3 -11.81 -21.13 5.27
C THR A 3 -10.42 -21.19 4.62
N LYS A 4 -9.62 -22.20 4.97
CA LYS A 4 -8.30 -22.44 4.38
C LYS A 4 -8.37 -22.65 2.86
N VAL A 5 -9.31 -23.46 2.40
CA VAL A 5 -9.50 -23.75 0.97
C VAL A 5 -9.94 -22.50 0.23
N ALA A 6 -10.82 -21.69 0.82
CA ALA A 6 -11.27 -20.44 0.22
C ALA A 6 -10.11 -19.44 0.08
N LEU A 7 -9.32 -19.22 1.15
CA LEU A 7 -8.18 -18.31 1.13
C LEU A 7 -7.09 -18.76 0.13
N SER A 8 -6.78 -20.08 0.11
CA SER A 8 -5.79 -20.62 -0.82
C SER A 8 -6.20 -20.44 -2.28
N ASN A 9 -7.49 -20.66 -2.59
CA ASN A 9 -7.99 -20.48 -3.95
C ASN A 9 -7.95 -19.00 -4.37
N GLU A 10 -8.29 -18.08 -3.47
CA GLU A 10 -8.24 -16.64 -3.72
C GLU A 10 -6.81 -16.17 -3.98
N SER A 11 -5.89 -16.48 -3.07
CA SER A 11 -4.47 -16.11 -3.20
C SER A 11 -3.80 -16.70 -4.44
N THR A 12 -4.16 -17.95 -4.82
CA THR A 12 -3.59 -18.59 -6.02
C THR A 12 -4.15 -18.01 -7.31
N ALA A 13 -5.40 -17.54 -7.29
CA ALA A 13 -6.04 -16.95 -8.45
C ALA A 13 -5.67 -15.47 -8.64
N ASP A 14 -5.31 -14.78 -7.57
CA ASP A 14 -5.00 -13.36 -7.60
C ASP A 14 -3.48 -13.09 -7.57
N LYS A 15 -2.95 -12.76 -8.74
CA LYS A 15 -1.53 -12.41 -8.89
C LYS A 15 -1.15 -11.09 -8.16
N PHE A 16 -2.11 -10.36 -7.62
CA PHE A 16 -1.92 -9.08 -6.95
C PHE A 16 -1.72 -9.22 -5.44
N ILE A 17 -2.21 -10.34 -4.88
CA ILE A 17 -2.22 -10.61 -3.46
C ILE A 17 -0.99 -11.43 -3.07
N ASP A 18 -0.28 -10.99 -2.04
CA ASP A 18 0.81 -11.74 -1.44
C ASP A 18 0.28 -12.66 -0.34
N HIS A 19 -0.40 -12.08 0.65
CA HIS A 19 -1.01 -12.83 1.75
C HIS A 19 -2.42 -12.35 2.05
N ILE A 20 -3.24 -13.30 2.52
CA ILE A 20 -4.52 -13.03 3.17
C ILE A 20 -4.43 -13.59 4.57
N ILE A 21 -4.48 -12.71 5.58
CA ILE A 21 -4.36 -13.06 6.98
C ILE A 21 -5.71 -12.80 7.65
N VAL A 22 -6.22 -13.80 8.36
CA VAL A 22 -7.41 -13.64 9.21
C VAL A 22 -6.95 -13.85 10.65
N CYS A 23 -7.17 -12.85 11.50
CA CYS A 23 -6.88 -12.95 12.92
C CYS A 23 -8.08 -12.55 13.76
N ALA A 24 -8.41 -13.38 14.74
CA ALA A 24 -9.55 -13.19 15.62
C ALA A 24 -9.14 -12.81 17.05
N LYS A 25 -9.99 -12.06 17.73
CA LYS A 25 -9.86 -11.71 19.16
C LYS A 25 -9.73 -12.93 20.07
N SER A 26 -10.18 -14.09 19.60
CA SER A 26 -10.02 -15.36 20.32
C SER A 26 -8.60 -15.91 20.32
N GLY A 27 -7.66 -15.27 19.61
CA GLY A 27 -6.29 -15.74 19.42
C GLY A 27 -6.13 -16.70 18.24
N THR A 28 -7.21 -17.01 17.50
CA THR A 28 -7.12 -17.85 16.29
C THR A 28 -6.67 -16.99 15.12
N ALA A 29 -5.66 -17.49 14.39
CA ALA A 29 -5.21 -16.86 13.14
C ALA A 29 -4.94 -17.91 12.05
N CYS A 30 -5.18 -17.52 10.81
CA CYS A 30 -4.86 -18.33 9.63
C CYS A 30 -4.54 -17.45 8.42
N SER A 31 -3.85 -18.04 7.46
CA SER A 31 -3.66 -17.48 6.13
C SER A 31 -4.00 -18.51 5.05
N GLU A 32 -3.78 -18.16 3.79
CA GLU A 32 -3.85 -19.11 2.67
C GLU A 32 -2.89 -20.30 2.85
N LYS A 33 -1.79 -20.11 3.57
CA LYS A 33 -0.81 -21.17 3.90
C LYS A 33 -1.29 -22.09 5.04
N GLY A 34 -2.33 -21.70 5.77
CA GLY A 34 -2.93 -22.48 6.84
C GLY A 34 -2.98 -21.75 8.19
N ALA A 35 -3.09 -22.52 9.27
CA ALA A 35 -3.13 -21.96 10.62
C ALA A 35 -1.79 -21.31 10.98
N ILE A 36 -1.85 -20.09 11.51
CA ILE A 36 -0.70 -19.37 12.01
C ILE A 36 -0.52 -19.71 13.49
N ARG A 37 0.71 -20.02 13.86
CA ARG A 37 1.09 -20.23 15.26
C ARG A 37 1.55 -18.90 15.84
N GLY A 38 0.89 -18.45 16.88
CA GLY A 38 1.17 -17.17 17.53
C GLY A 38 -0.07 -16.30 17.65
N ASP A 39 0.01 -15.29 18.48
CA ASP A 39 -1.10 -14.38 18.74
C ASP A 39 -1.01 -13.15 17.81
N VAL A 40 -1.39 -13.36 16.56
CA VAL A 40 -1.36 -12.33 15.52
C VAL A 40 -2.27 -11.15 15.88
N TYR A 41 -3.45 -11.44 16.46
CA TYR A 41 -4.39 -10.38 16.82
C TYR A 41 -3.79 -9.44 17.87
N ASN A 42 -3.28 -9.96 18.99
CA ASN A 42 -2.70 -9.12 20.03
C ASN A 42 -1.41 -8.44 19.55
N ALA A 43 -0.56 -9.12 18.80
CA ALA A 43 0.62 -8.50 18.21
C ALA A 43 0.25 -7.26 17.36
N PHE A 44 -0.81 -7.37 16.56
CA PHE A 44 -1.27 -6.26 15.74
C PHE A 44 -1.86 -5.12 16.57
N VAL A 45 -2.84 -5.38 17.43
CA VAL A 45 -3.54 -4.29 18.16
C VAL A 45 -2.66 -3.61 19.21
N GLU A 46 -1.60 -4.26 19.67
CA GLU A 46 -0.60 -3.68 20.57
C GLU A 46 0.46 -2.85 19.83
N SER A 47 0.62 -3.04 18.53
CA SER A 47 1.53 -2.27 17.69
C SER A 47 1.07 -0.83 17.49
N GLU A 48 1.95 0.02 16.97
CA GLU A 48 1.62 1.41 16.65
C GLU A 48 0.60 1.46 15.50
N GLU A 49 0.81 0.67 14.46
CA GLU A 49 -0.07 0.56 13.31
C GLU A 49 -1.46 0.07 13.70
N GLY A 50 -1.52 -0.97 14.53
CA GLY A 50 -2.79 -1.53 15.00
C GLY A 50 -3.58 -0.56 15.86
N LYS A 51 -2.94 0.22 16.73
CA LYS A 51 -3.59 1.28 17.52
C LYS A 51 -4.14 2.39 16.64
N ASN A 52 -3.40 2.77 15.61
CA ASN A 52 -3.87 3.74 14.61
C ASN A 52 -5.10 3.19 13.86
N VAL A 53 -5.02 1.95 13.39
CA VAL A 53 -6.16 1.27 12.77
C VAL A 53 -7.37 1.23 13.69
N GLU A 54 -7.23 0.80 14.94
CA GLU A 54 -8.36 0.76 15.90
C GLU A 54 -9.02 2.13 16.10
N SER A 55 -8.25 3.21 16.06
CA SER A 55 -8.77 4.57 16.26
C SER A 55 -9.57 5.10 15.07
N GLU A 56 -9.28 4.63 13.85
CA GLU A 56 -9.80 5.23 12.62
C GLU A 56 -10.73 4.33 11.81
N ILE A 57 -10.52 3.00 11.84
CA ILE A 57 -11.21 2.07 10.95
C ILE A 57 -12.71 1.94 11.19
N GLY A 58 -13.17 2.20 12.40
CA GLY A 58 -14.58 2.00 12.78
C GLY A 58 -15.04 0.56 12.55
N MET A 59 -16.00 0.37 11.64
CA MET A 59 -16.52 -0.94 11.23
C MET A 59 -16.29 -1.22 9.73
N GLY A 60 -15.33 -0.56 9.14
CA GLY A 60 -15.02 -0.62 7.72
C GLY A 60 -13.69 -1.27 7.38
N SER A 61 -13.02 -0.64 6.44
CA SER A 61 -11.68 -1.02 5.97
C SER A 61 -10.80 0.22 5.83
N MET A 62 -9.50 0.04 5.95
CA MET A 62 -8.51 1.08 5.67
C MET A 62 -7.22 0.50 5.12
N TRP A 63 -6.48 1.32 4.39
CA TRP A 63 -5.16 0.99 3.89
C TRP A 63 -4.08 1.35 4.91
N ILE A 64 -3.07 0.49 5.04
CA ILE A 64 -1.84 0.74 5.78
C ILE A 64 -0.62 0.40 4.92
N SER A 65 0.52 1.01 5.21
CA SER A 65 1.76 0.75 4.46
C SER A 65 2.40 -0.58 4.86
N SER A 66 2.39 -0.93 6.14
CA SER A 66 3.04 -2.13 6.65
C SER A 66 2.45 -2.57 7.99
N HIS A 67 2.78 -3.81 8.40
CA HIS A 67 2.39 -4.37 9.70
C HIS A 67 3.52 -5.22 10.32
N PRO A 68 4.65 -4.60 10.70
CA PRO A 68 5.84 -5.31 11.15
C PRO A 68 5.61 -6.29 12.31
N ALA A 69 4.68 -5.97 13.21
CA ALA A 69 4.34 -6.87 14.32
C ALA A 69 3.68 -8.18 13.86
N ILE A 70 2.91 -8.15 12.77
CA ILE A 70 2.36 -9.36 12.16
C ILE A 70 3.46 -10.13 11.44
N ASP A 71 4.34 -9.45 10.70
CA ASP A 71 5.44 -10.05 9.96
C ASP A 71 6.38 -10.82 10.90
N GLU A 72 6.67 -10.25 12.07
CA GLU A 72 7.47 -10.91 13.11
C GLU A 72 6.81 -12.22 13.59
N VAL A 73 5.52 -12.24 13.82
CA VAL A 73 4.78 -13.42 14.29
C VAL A 73 4.62 -14.46 13.19
N THR A 74 4.38 -14.04 11.96
CA THR A 74 4.14 -14.93 10.82
C THR A 74 5.41 -15.43 10.16
N GLY A 75 6.49 -14.65 10.26
CA GLY A 75 7.72 -14.85 9.49
C GLY A 75 7.57 -14.48 8.02
N TYR A 76 6.59 -13.63 7.67
CA TYR A 76 6.42 -13.14 6.31
C TYR A 76 7.40 -12.01 6.02
N ASP A 77 7.75 -11.84 4.75
CA ASP A 77 8.73 -10.86 4.33
C ASP A 77 8.03 -9.52 4.01
N SER A 78 8.36 -8.48 4.77
CA SER A 78 7.82 -7.14 4.56
C SER A 78 8.17 -6.52 3.20
N ASP A 79 9.19 -7.02 2.51
CA ASP A 79 9.60 -6.51 1.20
C ASP A 79 8.75 -7.07 0.04
N GLU A 80 7.99 -8.14 0.28
CA GLU A 80 7.15 -8.78 -0.73
C GLU A 80 5.84 -8.01 -0.98
N TYR A 81 5.35 -7.25 -0.02
CA TYR A 81 4.14 -6.44 -0.17
C TYR A 81 4.42 -4.93 -0.04
N ALA A 82 3.65 -4.13 -0.77
CA ALA A 82 3.78 -2.66 -0.76
C ALA A 82 2.82 -1.99 0.22
N LEU A 83 1.62 -2.54 0.38
CA LEU A 83 0.58 -2.01 1.26
C LEU A 83 -0.42 -3.12 1.59
N SER A 84 -1.21 -2.89 2.64
CA SER A 84 -2.20 -3.86 3.12
C SER A 84 -3.56 -3.21 3.33
N LEU A 85 -4.61 -3.91 2.93
CA LEU A 85 -5.99 -3.56 3.24
C LEU A 85 -6.40 -4.27 4.53
N VAL A 86 -6.67 -3.51 5.58
CA VAL A 86 -7.22 -4.03 6.84
C VAL A 86 -8.73 -3.88 6.82
N THR A 87 -9.45 -4.95 7.09
CA THR A 87 -10.92 -4.96 7.16
C THR A 87 -11.37 -5.56 8.48
N VAL A 88 -12.33 -4.93 9.14
CA VAL A 88 -12.91 -5.44 10.39
C VAL A 88 -13.73 -6.70 10.14
N LEU A 89 -13.33 -7.79 10.79
CA LEU A 89 -14.09 -9.03 10.80
C LEU A 89 -15.26 -8.93 11.81
N LYS A 90 -16.48 -9.21 11.34
CA LYS A 90 -17.71 -9.07 12.13
C LYS A 90 -18.41 -10.40 12.33
N ASN A 91 -19.02 -10.56 13.48
CA ASN A 91 -19.95 -11.67 13.73
C ASN A 91 -21.37 -11.35 13.24
N ASN A 92 -22.28 -12.33 13.35
CA ASN A 92 -23.68 -12.18 12.95
C ASN A 92 -24.44 -11.06 13.69
N SER A 93 -23.92 -10.58 14.83
CA SER A 93 -24.47 -9.46 15.58
C SER A 93 -23.81 -8.12 15.24
N ASN A 94 -23.07 -8.07 14.14
CA ASN A 94 -22.32 -6.89 13.66
C ASN A 94 -21.29 -6.35 14.66
N LYS A 95 -20.73 -7.22 15.52
CA LYS A 95 -19.66 -6.87 16.45
C LYS A 95 -18.32 -7.28 15.89
N SER A 96 -17.30 -6.42 16.04
CA SER A 96 -15.92 -6.73 15.68
C SER A 96 -15.41 -7.95 16.45
N VAL A 97 -14.93 -8.94 15.74
CA VAL A 97 -14.33 -10.18 16.28
C VAL A 97 -12.88 -10.39 15.84
N GLY A 98 -12.33 -9.49 15.02
CA GLY A 98 -10.97 -9.57 14.51
C GLY A 98 -10.77 -8.72 13.28
N TYR A 99 -9.73 -9.07 12.50
CA TYR A 99 -9.39 -8.43 11.24
C TYR A 99 -9.12 -9.43 10.13
N ILE A 100 -9.40 -9.00 8.90
CA ILE A 100 -8.88 -9.59 7.67
C ILE A 100 -7.86 -8.59 7.14
N ILE A 101 -6.66 -9.06 6.81
CA ILE A 101 -5.57 -8.25 6.27
C ILE A 101 -5.17 -8.85 4.95
N ILE A 102 -5.15 -8.03 3.90
CA ILE A 102 -4.83 -8.45 2.53
C ILE A 102 -3.61 -7.67 2.08
N ASP A 103 -2.51 -8.37 1.85
CA ASP A 103 -1.25 -7.80 1.41
C ASP A 103 -1.18 -7.74 -0.11
N VAL A 104 -0.89 -6.55 -0.63
CA VAL A 104 -0.74 -6.29 -2.05
C VAL A 104 0.73 -6.36 -2.43
N LYS A 105 1.07 -7.22 -3.39
CA LYS A 105 2.45 -7.42 -3.83
C LYS A 105 3.13 -6.14 -4.31
N THR A 106 4.35 -5.92 -3.85
CA THR A 106 5.23 -4.85 -4.36
C THR A 106 5.44 -5.00 -5.87
N SER A 107 5.66 -6.22 -6.36
CA SER A 107 5.83 -6.51 -7.78
C SER A 107 4.62 -6.11 -8.63
N PHE A 108 3.40 -6.22 -8.09
CA PHE A 108 2.20 -5.78 -8.81
C PHE A 108 2.16 -4.25 -8.98
N ILE A 109 2.48 -3.50 -7.92
CA ILE A 109 2.57 -2.04 -8.02
C ILE A 109 3.68 -1.63 -9.01
N GLN A 110 4.83 -2.31 -8.93
CA GLN A 110 5.93 -2.10 -9.87
C GLN A 110 5.49 -2.35 -11.32
N ASP A 111 4.80 -3.45 -11.59
CA ASP A 111 4.29 -3.78 -12.93
C ASP A 111 3.32 -2.69 -13.46
N ILE A 112 2.45 -2.14 -12.60
CA ILE A 112 1.55 -1.04 -12.98
C ILE A 112 2.36 0.18 -13.39
N LEU A 113 3.34 0.58 -12.58
CA LEU A 113 4.17 1.74 -12.86
C LEU A 113 5.01 1.54 -14.13
N ASP A 114 5.59 0.37 -14.33
CA ASP A 114 6.43 0.05 -15.49
C ASP A 114 5.61 0.06 -16.78
N ASN A 115 4.37 -0.45 -16.73
CA ASN A 115 3.49 -0.50 -17.90
C ASN A 115 2.72 0.82 -18.16
N ALA A 116 2.78 1.80 -17.26
CA ALA A 116 2.18 3.10 -17.50
C ALA A 116 2.93 3.85 -18.60
N GLN A 117 2.31 3.96 -19.77
CA GLN A 117 2.89 4.63 -20.94
C GLN A 117 2.70 6.15 -20.83
N ILE A 118 3.71 6.84 -20.28
CA ILE A 118 3.73 8.31 -20.19
C ILE A 118 4.76 8.85 -21.20
N SER A 119 6.04 8.58 -20.97
CA SER A 119 7.15 8.83 -21.89
C SER A 119 8.33 7.95 -21.50
N ASP A 120 9.28 7.75 -22.42
CA ASP A 120 10.40 6.80 -22.25
C ASP A 120 11.29 7.14 -21.06
N ASN A 121 11.46 8.43 -20.74
CA ASN A 121 12.31 8.89 -19.64
C ASN A 121 11.51 9.49 -18.47
N SER A 122 10.23 9.14 -18.34
CA SER A 122 9.43 9.55 -17.19
C SER A 122 9.81 8.74 -15.95
N ILE A 123 9.93 9.43 -14.82
CA ILE A 123 10.08 8.82 -13.50
C ILE A 123 8.68 8.66 -12.92
N LYS A 124 8.33 7.46 -12.50
CA LYS A 124 7.01 7.16 -11.92
C LYS A 124 7.20 6.57 -10.55
N GLY A 125 6.33 6.93 -9.62
CA GLY A 125 6.39 6.42 -8.26
C GLY A 125 5.04 6.34 -7.59
N PHE A 126 4.91 5.41 -6.66
CA PHE A 126 3.81 5.34 -5.73
C PHE A 126 4.35 5.55 -4.32
N VAL A 127 3.96 6.64 -3.68
CA VAL A 127 4.40 7.01 -2.33
C VAL A 127 3.31 6.65 -1.34
N LEU A 128 3.66 5.85 -0.35
CA LEU A 128 2.75 5.27 0.64
C LEU A 128 2.53 6.22 1.82
N GLU A 129 1.62 5.85 2.72
CA GLU A 129 1.22 6.64 3.88
C GLU A 129 2.41 6.96 4.82
N ASP A 130 3.33 6.02 4.99
CA ASP A 130 4.54 6.16 5.83
C ASP A 130 5.71 6.87 5.10
N GLY A 131 5.53 7.29 3.84
CA GLY A 131 6.55 7.92 3.01
C GLY A 131 7.46 6.94 2.29
N SER A 132 7.32 5.63 2.50
CA SER A 132 7.98 4.64 1.65
C SER A 132 7.44 4.73 0.22
N GLN A 133 8.21 4.25 -0.77
CA GLN A 133 7.84 4.42 -2.17
C GLN A 133 8.24 3.22 -3.02
N VAL A 134 7.42 2.95 -4.05
CA VAL A 134 7.75 2.05 -5.16
C VAL A 134 8.01 2.91 -6.38
N LEU A 135 9.17 2.75 -7.01
CA LEU A 135 9.58 3.52 -8.21
C LEU A 135 9.62 2.64 -9.44
N SER A 136 9.38 3.25 -10.60
CA SER A 136 9.60 2.66 -11.91
C SER A 136 10.82 3.28 -12.57
N GLY A 137 11.67 2.44 -13.17
CA GLY A 137 12.88 2.83 -13.86
C GLY A 137 14.10 2.99 -12.93
N ASP A 138 15.23 3.38 -13.52
CA ASP A 138 16.51 3.56 -12.84
C ASP A 138 16.62 4.95 -12.18
N SER A 139 15.69 5.26 -11.28
CA SER A 139 15.69 6.51 -10.53
C SER A 139 15.87 6.25 -9.04
N ASP A 140 16.66 7.08 -8.40
CA ASP A 140 16.90 7.11 -6.95
C ASP A 140 16.23 8.32 -6.27
N ILE A 141 15.31 8.99 -6.98
CA ILE A 141 14.55 10.10 -6.41
C ILE A 141 13.82 9.66 -5.14
N LYS A 142 13.88 10.49 -4.12
CA LYS A 142 12.98 10.42 -2.97
C LYS A 142 11.95 11.52 -3.10
N PHE A 143 10.75 11.18 -3.53
CA PHE A 143 9.68 12.17 -3.69
C PHE A 143 9.43 12.95 -2.42
N THR A 144 9.45 12.27 -1.26
CA THR A 144 9.24 12.90 0.06
C THR A 144 10.24 14.00 0.40
N ASP A 145 11.43 14.00 -0.22
CA ASP A 145 12.47 15.01 0.01
C ASP A 145 12.33 16.22 -0.94
N THR A 146 11.32 16.22 -1.82
CA THR A 146 11.11 17.29 -2.80
C THR A 146 10.01 18.27 -2.38
N ASP A 147 10.24 19.57 -2.58
CA ASP A 147 9.28 20.63 -2.25
C ASP A 147 7.95 20.45 -3.00
N PHE A 148 8.02 20.06 -4.28
CA PHE A 148 6.81 19.89 -5.10
C PHE A 148 5.93 18.72 -4.65
N TYR A 149 6.53 17.65 -4.13
CA TYR A 149 5.77 16.57 -3.52
C TYR A 149 5.13 17.02 -2.20
N GLN A 150 5.89 17.72 -1.35
CA GLN A 150 5.36 18.23 -0.08
C GLN A 150 4.21 19.23 -0.29
N GLU A 151 4.29 20.08 -1.30
CA GLU A 151 3.17 20.95 -1.69
C GLU A 151 1.94 20.16 -2.14
N ALA A 152 2.14 19.11 -2.97
CA ALA A 152 1.05 18.23 -3.40
C ALA A 152 0.41 17.49 -2.23
N LEU A 153 1.22 17.00 -1.29
CA LEU A 153 0.77 16.31 -0.09
C LEU A 153 -0.03 17.21 0.84
N ALA A 154 0.41 18.45 1.04
CA ALA A 154 -0.25 19.44 1.89
C ALA A 154 -1.54 20.01 1.25
N GLY A 155 -1.69 19.93 -0.07
CA GLY A 155 -2.85 20.42 -0.79
C GLY A 155 -4.10 19.54 -0.59
N GLU A 156 -5.27 20.12 -0.85
CA GLU A 156 -6.56 19.41 -0.76
C GLU A 156 -6.96 18.73 -2.08
N ASN A 157 -6.25 19.02 -3.19
CA ASN A 157 -6.58 18.49 -4.50
C ASN A 157 -6.23 17.01 -4.60
N LEU A 158 -7.14 16.22 -5.18
CA LEU A 158 -6.92 14.81 -5.46
C LEU A 158 -5.94 14.59 -6.63
N GLN A 159 -5.73 15.57 -7.47
CA GLN A 159 -4.80 15.49 -8.60
C GLN A 159 -4.30 16.88 -8.99
N GLY A 160 -3.13 16.93 -9.58
CA GLY A 160 -2.54 18.17 -10.04
C GLY A 160 -1.29 17.98 -10.88
N SER A 161 -0.82 19.08 -11.45
CA SER A 161 0.44 19.13 -12.18
C SER A 161 1.14 20.47 -11.97
N LYS A 162 2.49 20.45 -12.02
CA LYS A 162 3.34 21.63 -11.84
C LYS A 162 4.64 21.46 -12.62
N GLU A 163 5.08 22.53 -13.28
CA GLU A 163 6.43 22.58 -13.83
C GLU A 163 7.45 22.71 -12.69
N VAL A 164 8.48 21.88 -12.71
CA VAL A 164 9.49 21.78 -11.67
C VAL A 164 10.88 21.59 -12.30
N SER A 165 11.92 22.07 -11.61
CA SER A 165 13.31 21.77 -11.94
C SER A 165 13.85 20.78 -10.91
N TYR A 166 14.45 19.69 -11.37
CA TYR A 166 15.07 18.67 -10.52
C TYR A 166 16.40 18.23 -11.13
N GLU A 167 17.49 18.28 -10.34
CA GLU A 167 18.85 17.90 -10.78
C GLU A 167 19.31 18.59 -12.08
N GLY A 168 18.89 19.86 -12.29
CA GLY A 168 19.28 20.66 -13.45
C GLY A 168 18.52 20.37 -14.74
N ALA A 169 17.43 19.59 -14.66
CA ALA A 169 16.51 19.36 -15.77
C ALA A 169 15.08 19.81 -15.41
N ASP A 170 14.30 20.17 -16.43
CA ASP A 170 12.93 20.62 -16.26
C ASP A 170 11.95 19.50 -16.56
N TYR A 171 10.98 19.35 -15.66
CA TYR A 171 9.96 18.33 -15.69
C TYR A 171 8.57 18.91 -15.50
N LEU A 172 7.58 18.22 -16.03
CA LEU A 172 6.21 18.31 -15.55
C LEU A 172 5.99 17.27 -14.46
N PHE A 173 5.91 17.71 -13.21
CA PHE A 173 5.48 16.88 -12.10
C PHE A 173 3.96 16.76 -12.13
N THR A 174 3.43 15.56 -12.04
CA THR A 174 1.98 15.28 -11.93
C THR A 174 1.74 14.27 -10.83
N TYR A 175 0.59 14.39 -10.16
CA TYR A 175 0.22 13.48 -9.09
C TYR A 175 -1.27 13.18 -9.07
N SER A 176 -1.60 12.03 -8.51
CA SER A 176 -2.96 11.63 -8.16
C SER A 176 -2.95 11.00 -6.76
N ARG A 177 -3.80 11.52 -5.88
CA ARG A 177 -3.97 11.02 -4.52
C ARG A 177 -5.01 9.90 -4.52
N ILE A 178 -4.74 8.82 -3.78
CA ILE A 178 -5.75 7.82 -3.47
C ILE A 178 -6.73 8.44 -2.47
N GLU A 179 -7.99 8.53 -2.84
CA GLU A 179 -9.01 9.19 -2.04
C GLU A 179 -9.10 8.62 -0.63
N GLY A 180 -9.17 9.49 0.36
CA GLY A 180 -9.20 9.11 1.78
C GLY A 180 -7.85 8.70 2.37
N THR A 181 -6.74 8.90 1.64
CA THR A 181 -5.39 8.60 2.09
C THR A 181 -4.43 9.74 1.83
N ASN A 182 -3.19 9.65 2.35
CA ASN A 182 -2.05 10.47 1.97
C ASN A 182 -1.13 9.77 0.95
N MET A 183 -1.60 8.69 0.33
CA MET A 183 -0.84 7.99 -0.71
C MET A 183 -1.00 8.70 -2.06
N LEU A 184 0.12 8.95 -2.74
CA LEU A 184 0.18 9.62 -4.03
C LEU A 184 0.86 8.75 -5.09
N VAL A 185 0.21 8.65 -6.25
CA VAL A 185 0.88 8.21 -7.48
C VAL A 185 1.47 9.45 -8.13
N CYS A 186 2.77 9.43 -8.41
CA CYS A 186 3.52 10.56 -8.93
C CYS A 186 4.19 10.21 -10.26
N ALA A 187 4.31 11.22 -11.14
CA ALA A 187 5.16 11.10 -12.31
C ALA A 187 5.90 12.42 -12.57
N MET A 188 7.14 12.30 -13.05
CA MET A 188 7.94 13.41 -13.57
C MET A 188 8.23 13.14 -15.04
N VAL A 189 7.69 13.97 -15.92
CA VAL A 189 7.83 13.87 -17.37
C VAL A 189 8.79 14.95 -17.85
N PRO A 190 9.91 14.60 -18.53
CA PRO A 190 10.83 15.60 -19.04
C PRO A 190 10.12 16.57 -20.00
N GLN A 191 10.25 17.89 -19.77
CA GLN A 191 9.56 18.89 -20.62
C GLN A 191 9.93 18.78 -22.10
N LYS A 192 11.17 18.41 -22.41
CA LYS A 192 11.62 18.17 -23.79
C LYS A 192 10.81 17.11 -24.53
N GLU A 193 10.25 16.13 -23.82
CA GLU A 193 9.45 15.05 -24.42
C GLU A 193 7.99 15.47 -24.63
N ILE A 194 7.48 16.35 -23.77
CA ILE A 194 6.12 16.91 -23.93
C ILE A 194 6.06 17.82 -25.17
N MET A 195 7.14 18.57 -25.45
CA MET A 195 7.19 19.50 -26.59
C MET A 195 7.57 18.85 -27.92
N ALA A 196 7.98 17.58 -27.91
CA ALA A 196 8.39 16.84 -29.11
C ALA A 196 7.24 16.05 -29.79
N GLY A 197 6.05 15.96 -29.17
CA GLY A 197 4.83 15.38 -29.72
C GLY A 197 3.89 16.42 -30.23
#